data_c2ad8adcd2280dff3224b3542277c134
#
_entry.id   c2ad8adcd2280dff3224b3542277c134
#
_cell.length_a   1.000
_cell.length_b   1.000
_cell.length_c   1.000
_cell.angle_alpha   90.00
_cell.angle_beta   90.00
_cell.angle_gamma   90.00
#
_symmetry.space_group_name_H-M   'P 1'
#
loop_
_entity.id
_entity.type
_entity.pdbx_description
1 polymer ?
#
loop_
_entity_poly.entity_id
_entity_poly.type
_entity_poly.pdbx_seq_one_letter_code
_entity_poly.pdbx_strand_id
1 'polypeptide(L)'
;GGLVGGDAGQECGGVCARRPEDASADGGFAMPELRQVGLDDYRHRIKLLNIFPSIDTPICADSVRACELFARSHPKHALLMISADLPFAMQRFCADHSIKNLFALSTMGDTRFGRDYGVGIGTEPLRGLCARACFVLDTANKVRHVQIMGQLNEPIDFNPVFDAMTSI
;
A
#
# COMPACT_ATOMS: atom_id res chain seq x y z
N GLY A 1 -0.42 22.94 -12.27
CA GLY A 1 -0.61 22.56 -10.91
C GLY A 1 0.68 21.92 -10.41
N GLY A 2 1.43 22.61 -9.55
CA GLY A 2 2.69 22.15 -9.02
C GLY A 2 2.47 20.97 -8.09
N LEU A 3 3.04 19.83 -8.42
CA LEU A 3 3.19 18.71 -7.51
C LEU A 3 4.28 19.05 -6.51
N VAL A 4 3.88 19.02 -5.29
CA VAL A 4 4.60 19.39 -4.09
C VAL A 4 5.81 18.48 -3.93
N GLY A 5 7.02 19.03 -4.09
CA GLY A 5 8.18 18.52 -3.39
C GLY A 5 8.04 18.85 -1.91
N GLY A 6 7.23 18.10 -1.21
CA GLY A 6 7.02 18.21 0.22
C GLY A 6 7.27 16.85 0.85
N ASP A 7 7.82 16.83 2.05
CA ASP A 7 7.86 15.66 2.90
C ASP A 7 6.47 15.01 2.87
N ALA A 8 6.39 13.73 2.51
CA ALA A 8 5.16 12.99 2.63
C ALA A 8 4.70 13.15 4.08
N GLY A 9 3.61 13.86 4.26
CA GLY A 9 3.11 14.26 5.57
C GLY A 9 3.10 13.06 6.52
N GLN A 10 3.44 13.30 7.72
CA GLN A 10 3.92 12.40 8.77
C GLN A 10 2.95 11.26 9.15
N GLU A 11 1.79 11.14 8.51
CA GLU A 11 0.77 10.17 8.90
C GLU A 11 0.17 9.44 7.70
N CYS A 12 0.75 8.30 7.32
CA CYS A 12 -0.05 7.23 6.76
C CYS A 12 -0.90 6.65 7.89
N GLY A 13 -1.96 7.33 8.26
CA GLY A 13 -2.93 6.80 9.20
C GLY A 13 -3.67 5.64 8.53
N GLY A 14 -3.30 4.42 8.83
CA GLY A 14 -3.97 3.22 8.35
C GLY A 14 -4.07 2.19 9.46
N VAL A 15 -5.03 1.28 9.33
CA VAL A 15 -5.18 0.12 10.22
C VAL A 15 -4.43 -1.05 9.60
N CYS A 16 -3.37 -1.52 10.26
CA CYS A 16 -2.63 -2.69 9.82
C CYS A 16 -3.44 -3.95 10.12
N ALA A 17 -3.73 -4.73 9.08
CA ALA A 17 -4.40 -6.01 9.22
C ALA A 17 -3.43 -7.17 9.50
N ARG A 18 -2.15 -7.04 9.13
CA ARG A 18 -1.14 -8.09 9.31
C ARG A 18 0.27 -7.57 9.04
N ARG A 19 1.24 -8.01 9.85
CA ARG A 19 2.66 -7.93 9.53
C ARG A 19 3.14 -9.26 8.97
N PRO A 20 4.14 -9.28 8.07
CA PRO A 20 4.76 -10.52 7.61
C PRO A 20 5.29 -11.40 8.77
N GLU A 21 5.83 -10.78 9.82
CA GLU A 21 6.31 -11.45 11.03
C GLU A 21 5.20 -12.07 11.89
N ASP A 22 3.94 -11.62 11.73
CA ASP A 22 2.78 -12.13 12.50
C ASP A 22 2.16 -13.38 11.85
N ALA A 23 2.74 -13.87 10.75
CA ALA A 23 2.32 -15.09 10.09
C ALA A 23 2.68 -16.31 10.94
N SER A 24 1.81 -16.68 11.89
CA SER A 24 1.93 -17.96 12.58
C SER A 24 1.80 -19.12 11.58
N ALA A 25 2.65 -20.12 11.75
CA ALA A 25 2.65 -21.32 10.91
C ALA A 25 1.37 -22.18 11.06
N ASP A 26 0.58 -21.88 12.06
CA ASP A 26 -0.61 -22.63 12.44
C ASP A 26 -1.83 -21.94 11.81
N GLY A 27 -2.44 -22.52 10.81
CA GLY A 27 -3.60 -22.04 10.07
C GLY A 27 -4.86 -21.71 10.91
N GLY A 28 -4.70 -21.26 12.14
CA GLY A 28 -5.75 -20.78 13.01
C GLY A 28 -6.18 -19.36 12.64
N PHE A 29 -7.48 -19.12 12.53
CA PHE A 29 -8.10 -17.81 12.46
C PHE A 29 -7.90 -17.07 13.81
N ALA A 30 -6.70 -16.56 14.05
CA ALA A 30 -6.55 -15.52 15.05
C ALA A 30 -7.18 -14.25 14.48
N MET A 31 -8.07 -13.61 15.26
CA MET A 31 -8.55 -12.26 14.91
C MET A 31 -7.33 -11.38 14.71
N PRO A 32 -7.19 -10.67 13.58
CA PRO A 32 -6.04 -9.82 13.37
C PRO A 32 -6.02 -8.77 14.46
N GLU A 33 -4.87 -8.59 15.08
CA GLU A 33 -4.65 -7.48 15.97
C GLU A 33 -4.64 -6.20 15.14
N LEU A 34 -5.76 -5.48 15.13
CA LEU A 34 -5.89 -4.23 14.40
C LEU A 34 -5.08 -3.14 15.10
N ARG A 35 -4.07 -2.62 14.43
CA ARG A 35 -3.18 -1.60 14.97
C ARG A 35 -3.11 -0.40 14.03
N GLN A 36 -3.12 0.79 14.60
CA GLN A 36 -2.79 2.02 13.88
C GLN A 36 -1.31 2.02 13.53
N VAL A 37 -0.99 2.35 12.28
CA VAL A 37 0.39 2.44 11.79
C VAL A 37 0.61 3.72 10.98
N GLY A 38 1.83 4.23 11.04
CA GLY A 38 2.29 5.35 10.23
C GLY A 38 3.61 5.02 9.53
N LEU A 39 4.13 5.97 8.75
CA LEU A 39 5.43 5.78 8.06
C LEU A 39 6.57 5.54 9.03
N ASP A 40 6.46 6.05 10.25
CA ASP A 40 7.47 5.86 11.31
C ASP A 40 7.62 4.42 11.77
N ASP A 41 6.59 3.58 11.61
CA ASP A 41 6.68 2.14 11.87
C ASP A 41 7.63 1.42 10.90
N TYR A 42 7.95 2.06 9.78
CA TYR A 42 8.82 1.54 8.72
C TYR A 42 10.11 2.36 8.57
N ARG A 43 10.56 2.99 9.65
CA ARG A 43 11.80 3.79 9.67
C ARG A 43 12.98 2.98 9.14
N HIS A 44 13.91 3.67 8.50
CA HIS A 44 15.14 3.10 7.93
C HIS A 44 14.92 2.06 6.82
N ARG A 45 13.69 1.93 6.32
CA ARG A 45 13.36 1.09 5.16
C ARG A 45 12.98 1.96 3.96
N ILE A 46 13.41 1.56 2.77
CA ILE A 46 12.83 2.08 1.53
C ILE A 46 11.40 1.54 1.45
N LYS A 47 10.45 2.41 1.11
CA LYS A 47 9.02 2.09 1.14
C LYS A 47 8.40 2.20 -0.24
N LEU A 48 7.54 1.25 -0.57
CA LEU A 48 6.59 1.38 -1.66
C LEU A 48 5.19 1.46 -1.08
N LEU A 49 4.48 2.54 -1.37
CA LEU A 49 3.05 2.65 -1.14
C LEU A 49 2.35 2.24 -2.44
N ASN A 50 1.79 1.05 -2.47
CA ASN A 50 0.95 0.57 -3.58
C ASN A 50 -0.51 0.79 -3.19
N ILE A 51 -1.09 1.86 -3.74
CA ILE A 51 -2.44 2.35 -3.42
C ILE A 51 -3.38 1.91 -4.55
N PHE A 52 -4.55 1.41 -4.20
CA PHE A 52 -5.52 0.94 -5.18
C PHE A 52 -6.97 1.05 -4.67
N PRO A 53 -7.96 1.05 -5.59
CA PRO A 53 -9.37 1.18 -5.23
C PRO A 53 -9.90 0.05 -4.36
N SER A 54 -9.64 -1.21 -4.73
CA SER A 54 -10.06 -2.39 -3.97
C SER A 54 -9.25 -3.63 -4.35
N ILE A 55 -8.93 -4.44 -3.33
CA ILE A 55 -8.25 -5.73 -3.50
C ILE A 55 -9.10 -6.73 -4.30
N ASP A 56 -10.41 -6.56 -4.33
CA ASP A 56 -11.34 -7.44 -5.03
C ASP A 56 -11.45 -7.13 -6.54
N THR A 57 -10.59 -6.27 -7.09
CA THR A 57 -10.50 -6.05 -8.53
C THR A 57 -9.30 -6.79 -9.15
N PRO A 58 -9.41 -7.38 -10.36
CA PRO A 58 -8.33 -8.18 -10.96
C PRO A 58 -7.00 -7.43 -11.09
N ILE A 59 -7.04 -6.18 -11.57
CA ILE A 59 -5.84 -5.35 -11.76
C ILE A 59 -5.14 -5.07 -10.43
N CYS A 60 -5.91 -4.83 -9.35
CA CYS A 60 -5.34 -4.60 -8.02
C CYS A 60 -4.70 -5.88 -7.47
N ALA A 61 -5.35 -7.02 -7.66
CA ALA A 61 -4.81 -8.32 -7.27
C ALA A 61 -3.49 -8.62 -7.98
N ASP A 62 -3.38 -8.32 -9.28
CA ASP A 62 -2.14 -8.52 -10.04
C ASP A 62 -1.03 -7.60 -9.56
N SER A 63 -1.34 -6.34 -9.23
CA SER A 63 -0.35 -5.41 -8.65
C SER A 63 0.21 -5.91 -7.32
N VAL A 64 -0.65 -6.48 -6.48
CA VAL A 64 -0.23 -7.07 -5.20
C VAL A 64 0.67 -8.28 -5.40
N ARG A 65 0.37 -9.15 -6.36
CA ARG A 65 1.23 -10.31 -6.70
C ARG A 65 2.60 -9.87 -7.20
N ALA A 66 2.67 -8.85 -8.06
CA ALA A 66 3.93 -8.29 -8.54
C ALA A 66 4.78 -7.75 -7.37
N CYS A 67 4.17 -7.01 -6.46
CA CYS A 67 4.83 -6.53 -5.25
C CYS A 67 5.31 -7.67 -4.34
N GLU A 68 4.52 -8.73 -4.16
CA GLU A 68 4.93 -9.90 -3.37
C GLU A 68 6.18 -10.57 -3.94
N LEU A 69 6.25 -10.75 -5.26
CA LEU A 69 7.44 -11.32 -5.90
C LEU A 69 8.68 -10.46 -5.68
N PHE A 70 8.55 -9.14 -5.82
CA PHE A 70 9.66 -8.22 -5.56
C PHE A 70 10.08 -8.25 -4.08
N ALA A 71 9.14 -8.25 -3.16
CA ALA A 71 9.41 -8.24 -1.72
C ALA A 71 10.18 -9.48 -1.25
N ARG A 72 9.94 -10.65 -1.85
CA ARG A 72 10.65 -11.90 -1.53
C ARG A 72 12.16 -11.79 -1.74
N SER A 73 12.59 -11.08 -2.78
CA SER A 73 14.00 -10.86 -3.08
C SER A 73 14.58 -9.60 -2.41
N HIS A 74 13.73 -8.75 -1.83
CA HIS A 74 14.13 -7.49 -1.21
C HIS A 74 13.55 -7.33 0.22
N PRO A 75 13.88 -8.22 1.17
CA PRO A 75 13.24 -8.27 2.48
C PRO A 75 13.53 -7.04 3.36
N LYS A 76 14.52 -6.22 2.98
CA LYS A 76 14.84 -4.98 3.68
C LYS A 76 13.90 -3.83 3.31
N HIS A 77 13.15 -3.93 2.22
CA HIS A 77 12.18 -2.92 1.81
C HIS A 77 10.83 -3.15 2.50
N ALA A 78 10.03 -2.11 2.63
CA ALA A 78 8.67 -2.19 3.13
C ALA A 78 7.70 -1.89 1.99
N LEU A 79 6.96 -2.90 1.53
CA LEU A 79 5.94 -2.74 0.51
C LEU A 79 4.57 -2.76 1.18
N LEU A 80 3.87 -1.62 1.09
CA LEU A 80 2.61 -1.35 1.76
C LEU A 80 1.49 -1.43 0.73
N MET A 81 0.52 -2.33 0.92
CA MET A 81 -0.72 -2.40 0.14
C MET A 81 -1.77 -1.55 0.85
N ILE A 82 -2.29 -0.55 0.17
CA ILE A 82 -3.16 0.46 0.78
C ILE A 82 -4.45 0.60 -0.01
N SER A 83 -5.58 0.40 0.65
CA SER A 83 -6.91 0.63 0.09
C SER A 83 -7.93 0.96 1.19
N ALA A 84 -9.15 1.30 0.80
CA ALA A 84 -10.27 1.50 1.72
C ALA A 84 -11.00 0.18 2.06
N ASP A 85 -10.53 -0.96 1.58
CA ASP A 85 -11.08 -2.26 1.94
C ASP A 85 -11.00 -2.49 3.45
N LEU A 86 -11.92 -3.30 3.96
CA LEU A 86 -11.87 -3.73 5.34
C LEU A 86 -10.58 -4.51 5.63
N PRO A 87 -9.92 -4.31 6.77
CA PRO A 87 -8.73 -5.08 7.14
C PRO A 87 -8.92 -6.59 7.07
N PHE A 88 -10.13 -7.06 7.41
CA PHE A 88 -10.51 -8.48 7.35
C PHE A 88 -10.54 -9.02 5.91
N ALA A 89 -11.00 -8.21 4.94
CA ALA A 89 -11.00 -8.59 3.53
C ALA A 89 -9.58 -8.68 2.99
N MET A 90 -8.72 -7.73 3.35
CA MET A 90 -7.29 -7.76 2.99
C MET A 90 -6.58 -8.97 3.59
N GLN A 91 -6.88 -9.32 4.84
CA GLN A 91 -6.32 -10.52 5.49
C GLN A 91 -6.74 -11.81 4.77
N ARG A 92 -8.03 -11.93 4.45
CA ARG A 92 -8.52 -13.08 3.67
C ARG A 92 -7.79 -13.20 2.34
N PHE A 93 -7.67 -12.09 1.60
CA PHE A 93 -6.94 -12.08 0.33
C PHE A 93 -5.48 -12.53 0.51
N CYS A 94 -4.80 -12.02 1.52
CA CYS A 94 -3.41 -12.41 1.80
C CYS A 94 -3.29 -13.92 2.08
N ALA A 95 -4.24 -14.50 2.83
CA ALA A 95 -4.26 -15.92 3.12
C ALA A 95 -4.51 -16.74 1.83
N ASP A 96 -5.54 -16.39 1.06
CA ASP A 96 -5.96 -17.09 -0.15
C ASP A 96 -4.87 -17.08 -1.24
N HIS A 97 -4.07 -16.02 -1.32
CA HIS A 97 -3.03 -15.82 -2.34
C HIS A 97 -1.60 -15.99 -1.82
N SER A 98 -1.42 -16.49 -0.60
CA SER A 98 -0.10 -16.70 0.01
C SER A 98 0.79 -15.44 0.02
N ILE A 99 0.18 -14.28 0.25
CA ILE A 99 0.88 -13.01 0.42
C ILE A 99 1.47 -12.96 1.84
N LYS A 100 2.81 -12.93 1.94
CA LYS A 100 3.51 -13.05 3.23
C LYS A 100 4.51 -11.92 3.49
N ASN A 101 4.95 -11.22 2.43
CA ASN A 101 6.05 -10.25 2.51
C ASN A 101 5.58 -8.80 2.35
N LEU A 102 4.27 -8.56 2.31
CA LEU A 102 3.66 -7.24 2.18
C LEU A 102 2.93 -6.83 3.45
N PHE A 103 2.82 -5.53 3.69
CA PHE A 103 2.05 -4.94 4.77
C PHE A 103 0.69 -4.50 4.23
N ALA A 104 -0.39 -5.09 4.73
CA ALA A 104 -1.75 -4.75 4.33
C ALA A 104 -2.30 -3.64 5.23
N LEU A 105 -2.59 -2.48 4.64
CA LEU A 105 -3.07 -1.30 5.35
C LEU A 105 -4.43 -0.85 4.82
N SER A 106 -5.37 -0.64 5.73
CA SER A 106 -6.68 -0.11 5.41
C SER A 106 -6.78 1.37 5.77
N THR A 107 -7.31 2.17 4.86
CA THR A 107 -7.70 3.55 5.12
C THR A 107 -9.16 3.68 5.54
N MET A 108 -9.80 2.58 5.90
CA MET A 108 -11.20 2.57 6.33
C MET A 108 -11.44 3.58 7.45
N GLY A 109 -12.39 4.49 7.24
CA GLY A 109 -12.74 5.53 8.21
C GLY A 109 -11.77 6.73 8.26
N ASP A 110 -10.64 6.71 7.57
CA ASP A 110 -9.72 7.84 7.48
C ASP A 110 -9.69 8.44 6.07
N THR A 111 -10.43 9.51 5.88
CA THR A 111 -10.48 10.24 4.60
C THR A 111 -9.26 11.17 4.39
N ARG A 112 -8.46 11.40 5.42
CA ARG A 112 -7.29 12.29 5.35
C ARG A 112 -6.21 11.71 4.44
N PHE A 113 -5.98 10.40 4.48
CA PHE A 113 -5.00 9.73 3.64
C PHE A 113 -5.20 10.05 2.15
N GLY A 114 -6.40 9.82 1.62
CA GLY A 114 -6.71 10.08 0.21
C GLY A 114 -6.52 11.54 -0.17
N ARG A 115 -6.86 12.48 0.72
CA ARG A 115 -6.66 13.91 0.51
C ARG A 115 -5.19 14.30 0.55
N ASP A 116 -4.46 13.85 1.55
CA ASP A 116 -3.08 14.27 1.80
C ASP A 116 -2.11 13.74 0.74
N TYR A 117 -2.39 12.55 0.20
CA TYR A 117 -1.64 11.98 -0.95
C TYR A 117 -2.21 12.38 -2.32
N GLY A 118 -3.34 13.10 -2.36
CA GLY A 118 -3.97 13.52 -3.62
C GLY A 118 -4.54 12.36 -4.44
N VAL A 119 -4.89 11.25 -3.79
CA VAL A 119 -5.39 10.02 -4.43
C VAL A 119 -6.84 9.71 -4.07
N GLY A 120 -7.48 10.49 -3.22
CA GLY A 120 -8.87 10.27 -2.84
C GLY A 120 -9.85 10.54 -3.99
N ILE A 121 -10.78 9.61 -4.22
CA ILE A 121 -11.86 9.79 -5.18
C ILE A 121 -13.02 10.52 -4.49
N GLY A 122 -13.31 11.73 -4.97
CA GLY A 122 -14.36 12.60 -4.38
C GLY A 122 -15.72 12.50 -5.07
N THR A 123 -15.85 11.73 -6.16
CA THR A 123 -17.06 11.65 -6.97
C THR A 123 -17.75 10.28 -6.84
N GLU A 124 -19.10 10.30 -6.95
CA GLU A 124 -19.88 9.07 -7.01
C GLU A 124 -19.63 8.31 -8.32
N PRO A 125 -19.76 6.98 -8.34
CA PRO A 125 -20.17 6.10 -7.23
C PRO A 125 -18.99 5.63 -6.36
N LEU A 126 -17.77 6.11 -6.58
CA LEU A 126 -16.54 5.59 -5.95
C LEU A 126 -15.99 6.53 -4.86
N ARG A 127 -16.80 7.46 -4.39
CA ARG A 127 -16.42 8.37 -3.31
C ARG A 127 -15.90 7.60 -2.08
N GLY A 128 -14.75 8.03 -1.57
CA GLY A 128 -14.11 7.42 -0.40
C GLY A 128 -13.11 6.31 -0.72
N LEU A 129 -13.04 5.87 -1.97
CA LEU A 129 -11.97 4.99 -2.43
C LEU A 129 -10.73 5.81 -2.82
N CYS A 130 -9.61 5.13 -2.99
CA CYS A 130 -8.39 5.70 -3.53
C CYS A 130 -8.24 5.38 -5.02
N ALA A 131 -7.71 6.33 -5.78
CA ALA A 131 -7.21 6.09 -7.14
C ALA A 131 -6.00 5.14 -7.08
N ARG A 132 -5.70 4.52 -8.21
CA ARG A 132 -4.50 3.69 -8.33
C ARG A 132 -3.25 4.56 -8.40
N ALA A 133 -2.31 4.32 -7.47
CA ALA A 133 -1.07 5.07 -7.40
C ALA A 133 0.05 4.27 -6.76
N CYS A 134 1.30 4.61 -7.09
CA CYS A 134 2.48 4.15 -6.40
C CYS A 134 3.35 5.34 -5.98
N PHE A 135 3.84 5.29 -4.74
CA PHE A 135 4.84 6.21 -4.23
C PHE A 135 6.03 5.43 -3.71
N VAL A 136 7.24 5.74 -4.18
CA VAL A 136 8.47 5.22 -3.60
C VAL A 136 9.06 6.28 -2.68
N LEU A 137 9.31 5.88 -1.43
CA LEU A 137 9.91 6.74 -0.42
C LEU A 137 11.26 6.17 0.03
N ASP A 138 12.23 7.04 0.23
CA ASP A 138 13.50 6.66 0.83
C ASP A 138 13.39 6.44 2.35
N THR A 139 14.52 6.16 2.99
CA THR A 139 14.61 5.91 4.43
C THR A 139 14.23 7.13 5.29
N ALA A 140 14.30 8.34 4.71
CA ALA A 140 13.91 9.59 5.35
C ALA A 140 12.46 10.01 5.00
N ASN A 141 11.66 9.12 4.42
CA ASN A 141 10.29 9.36 3.95
C ASN A 141 10.18 10.39 2.81
N LYS A 142 11.28 10.69 2.12
CA LYS A 142 11.25 11.59 0.96
C LYS A 142 10.77 10.81 -0.26
N VAL A 143 9.82 11.39 -1.00
CA VAL A 143 9.29 10.81 -2.24
C VAL A 143 10.36 10.83 -3.33
N ARG A 144 10.64 9.67 -3.93
CA ARG A 144 11.63 9.46 -4.99
C ARG A 144 11.00 9.12 -6.33
N HIS A 145 9.83 8.50 -6.31
CA HIS A 145 9.08 8.17 -7.52
C HIS A 145 7.58 8.22 -7.25
N VAL A 146 6.81 8.65 -8.24
CA VAL A 146 5.33 8.69 -8.18
C VAL A 146 4.75 8.28 -9.50
N GLN A 147 3.74 7.41 -9.46
CA GLN A 147 2.82 7.16 -10.56
C GLN A 147 1.38 7.26 -10.03
N ILE A 148 0.55 8.07 -10.66
CA ILE A 148 -0.88 8.19 -10.34
C ILE A 148 -1.63 7.96 -11.65
N MET A 149 -2.51 6.96 -11.66
CA MET A 149 -3.29 6.60 -12.85
C MET A 149 -4.51 7.50 -12.97
N GLY A 150 -4.74 8.00 -14.17
CA GLY A 150 -5.90 8.85 -14.50
C GLY A 150 -7.20 8.06 -14.61
N GLN A 151 -7.11 6.74 -14.84
CA GLN A 151 -8.24 5.86 -15.01
C GLN A 151 -8.13 4.61 -14.13
N LEU A 152 -9.27 4.12 -13.65
CA LEU A 152 -9.31 2.97 -12.73
C LEU A 152 -8.86 1.65 -13.35
N ASN A 153 -9.02 1.51 -14.66
CA ASN A 153 -8.64 0.32 -15.43
C ASN A 153 -7.21 0.38 -15.96
N GLU A 154 -6.47 1.43 -15.68
CA GLU A 154 -5.09 1.59 -16.11
C GLU A 154 -4.14 0.93 -15.09
N PRO A 155 -3.34 -0.08 -15.48
CA PRO A 155 -2.41 -0.73 -14.58
C PRO A 155 -1.18 0.13 -14.31
N ILE A 156 -0.55 -0.06 -13.16
CA ILE A 156 0.79 0.49 -12.87
C ILE A 156 1.83 -0.25 -13.70
N ASP A 157 2.77 0.48 -14.29
CA ASP A 157 4.04 -0.10 -14.74
C ASP A 157 5.01 -0.19 -13.56
N PHE A 158 5.25 -1.40 -13.08
CA PHE A 158 6.13 -1.63 -11.93
C PHE A 158 7.62 -1.59 -12.27
N ASN A 159 8.04 -1.64 -13.53
CA ASN A 159 9.45 -1.60 -13.88
C ASN A 159 10.13 -0.32 -13.35
N PRO A 160 9.67 0.90 -13.68
CA PRO A 160 10.27 2.11 -13.15
C PRO A 160 10.10 2.26 -11.63
N VAL A 161 9.06 1.67 -11.04
CA VAL A 161 8.84 1.68 -9.59
C VAL A 161 9.92 0.86 -8.88
N PHE A 162 10.16 -0.37 -9.33
CA PHE A 162 11.16 -1.26 -8.74
C PHE A 162 12.60 -0.77 -9.02
N ASP A 163 12.85 -0.20 -10.20
CA ASP A 163 14.13 0.45 -10.51
C ASP A 163 14.40 1.61 -9.54
N ALA A 164 13.39 2.44 -9.26
CA ALA A 164 13.53 3.51 -8.28
C ALA A 164 13.85 2.97 -6.87
N MET A 165 13.25 1.85 -6.45
CA MET A 165 13.51 1.25 -5.15
C MET A 165 14.91 0.66 -5.02
N THR A 166 15.48 0.16 -6.11
CA THR A 166 16.82 -0.45 -6.11
C THR A 166 17.95 0.55 -6.33
N SER A 167 17.62 1.77 -6.78
CA SER A 167 18.60 2.84 -7.09
C SER A 167 18.84 3.80 -5.93
N ILE A 168 18.17 3.63 -4.79
CA ILE A 168 18.22 4.53 -3.63
C ILE A 168 19.16 3.99 -2.56
#